data_18f7996aec1178e772cb76c533e33a76
#
_entry.id   18f7996aec1178e772cb76c533e33a76
#
_cell.length_a   1.000
_cell.length_b   1.000
_cell.length_c   1.000
_cell.angle_alpha   90.00
_cell.angle_beta   90.00
_cell.angle_gamma   90.00
#
_symmetry.space_group_name_H-M   'P 1'
#
loop_
_entity.id
_entity.type
_entity.pdbx_description
1 polymer ?
#
loop_
_entity_poly.entity_id
_entity_poly.type
_entity_poly.pdbx_seq_one_letter_code
_entity_poly.pdbx_strand_id
1 'polypeptide(L)'
;MKFLYFFAMGLTVVANVAYHFCQKAISPNANPLVSLFFTYLSGMLITLVCIPLFYPGLQIGSAVKELNWATFALGFGIVGLELGFLLAYRAGWNLSLGALYSNVMVTVLLLPIGVLVFKETLTGRHWVGLALALSGLILLGKQ
;
A
#
# COMPACT_ATOMS: atom_id res chain seq x y z
N MET A 1 12.28 8.68 19.10
CA MET A 1 11.45 7.56 18.62
C MET A 1 10.01 7.96 18.29
N LYS A 2 9.28 8.71 19.13
CA LYS A 2 7.87 9.13 18.84
C LYS A 2 7.71 9.96 17.56
N PHE A 3 8.65 10.87 17.26
CA PHE A 3 8.60 11.71 16.05
C PHE A 3 8.66 10.84 14.77
N LEU A 4 9.61 9.90 14.69
CA LEU A 4 9.76 9.01 13.53
C LEU A 4 8.50 8.15 13.32
N TYR A 5 7.88 7.68 14.40
CA TYR A 5 6.66 6.88 14.36
C TYR A 5 5.50 7.64 13.69
N PHE A 6 5.22 8.86 14.14
CA PHE A 6 4.15 9.68 13.55
C PHE A 6 4.51 10.21 12.17
N PHE A 7 5.78 10.56 11.94
CA PHE A 7 6.27 11.02 10.64
C PHE A 7 6.13 9.91 9.57
N ALA A 8 6.54 8.68 9.88
CA ALA A 8 6.43 7.56 8.96
C ALA A 8 4.97 7.29 8.58
N MET A 9 4.05 7.28 9.56
CA MET A 9 2.63 7.10 9.29
C MET A 9 2.04 8.26 8.50
N GLY A 10 2.41 9.51 8.81
CA GLY A 10 1.99 10.69 8.05
C GLY A 10 2.46 10.63 6.59
N LEU A 11 3.72 10.25 6.37
CA LEU A 11 4.26 10.03 5.03
C LEU A 11 3.47 8.96 4.25
N THR A 12 3.16 7.84 4.92
CA THR A 12 2.36 6.77 4.31
C THR A 12 0.97 7.27 3.88
N VAL A 13 0.30 8.04 4.75
CA VAL A 13 -1.03 8.60 4.43
C VAL A 13 -0.96 9.54 3.23
N VAL A 14 -0.02 10.49 3.22
CA VAL A 14 0.14 11.44 2.12
C VAL A 14 0.48 10.71 0.81
N ALA A 15 1.42 9.77 0.87
CA ALA A 15 1.79 8.97 -0.30
C ALA A 15 0.60 8.14 -0.83
N ASN A 16 -0.21 7.57 0.07
CA ASN A 16 -1.39 6.80 -0.30
C ASN A 16 -2.46 7.67 -0.99
N VAL A 17 -2.69 8.89 -0.50
CA VAL A 17 -3.60 9.85 -1.16
C VAL A 17 -3.12 10.16 -2.58
N ALA A 18 -1.83 10.50 -2.73
CA ALA A 18 -1.23 10.76 -4.04
C ALA A 18 -1.32 9.53 -4.96
N TYR A 19 -1.04 8.34 -4.43
CA TYR A 19 -1.14 7.07 -5.14
C TYR A 19 -2.54 6.85 -5.73
N HIS A 20 -3.59 6.91 -4.91
CA HIS A 20 -4.96 6.71 -5.39
C HIS A 20 -5.40 7.77 -6.39
N PHE A 21 -5.01 9.03 -6.17
CA PHE A 21 -5.28 10.11 -7.10
C PHE A 21 -4.63 9.85 -8.46
N CYS A 22 -3.34 9.51 -8.50
CA CYS A 22 -2.62 9.20 -9.73
C CYS A 22 -3.20 7.98 -10.44
N GLN A 23 -3.51 6.90 -9.69
CA GLN A 23 -4.14 5.70 -10.25
C GLN A 23 -5.46 6.01 -10.96
N LYS A 24 -6.30 6.85 -10.35
CA LYS A 24 -7.56 7.29 -10.95
C LYS A 24 -7.36 8.18 -12.18
N ALA A 25 -6.27 8.95 -12.21
CA ALA A 25 -5.93 9.89 -13.29
C ALA A 25 -5.28 9.20 -14.51
N ILE A 26 -4.82 7.96 -14.40
CA ILE A 26 -4.28 7.20 -15.54
C ILE A 26 -5.34 7.11 -16.65
N SER A 27 -4.96 7.44 -17.88
CA SER A 27 -5.86 7.40 -19.03
C SER A 27 -6.56 6.04 -19.16
N PRO A 28 -7.89 6.01 -19.33
CA PRO A 28 -8.63 4.77 -19.55
C PRO A 28 -8.17 3.98 -20.79
N ASN A 29 -7.61 4.69 -21.79
CA ASN A 29 -7.12 4.10 -23.04
C ASN A 29 -5.70 3.51 -22.91
N ALA A 30 -4.98 3.81 -21.83
CA ALA A 30 -3.64 3.27 -21.64
C ALA A 30 -3.72 1.77 -21.33
N ASN A 31 -2.80 0.98 -21.89
CA ASN A 31 -2.70 -0.43 -21.51
C ASN A 31 -2.29 -0.55 -20.04
N PRO A 32 -3.03 -1.32 -19.19
CA PRO A 32 -2.74 -1.43 -17.76
C PRO A 32 -1.32 -1.88 -17.46
N LEU A 33 -0.85 -2.94 -18.13
CA LEU A 33 0.47 -3.50 -17.86
C LEU A 33 1.60 -2.57 -18.33
N VAL A 34 1.39 -1.85 -19.45
CA VAL A 34 2.35 -0.84 -19.91
C VAL A 34 2.42 0.32 -18.92
N SER A 35 1.27 0.78 -18.40
CA SER A 35 1.24 1.82 -17.38
C SER A 35 1.99 1.40 -16.12
N LEU A 36 1.75 0.18 -15.62
CA LEU A 36 2.46 -0.37 -14.47
C LEU A 36 3.98 -0.46 -14.72
N PHE A 37 4.39 -0.93 -15.90
CA PHE A 37 5.81 -1.00 -16.26
C PHE A 37 6.50 0.37 -16.10
N PHE A 38 5.91 1.43 -16.66
CA PHE A 38 6.48 2.78 -16.54
C PHE A 38 6.38 3.34 -15.11
N THR A 39 5.35 2.99 -14.34
CA THR A 39 5.24 3.32 -12.92
C THR A 39 6.42 2.73 -12.14
N TYR A 40 6.71 1.44 -12.33
CA TYR A 40 7.83 0.78 -11.65
C TYR A 40 9.18 1.28 -12.13
N LEU A 41 9.34 1.57 -13.42
CA LEU A 41 10.55 2.17 -13.94
C LEU A 41 10.80 3.53 -13.27
N SER A 42 9.78 4.37 -13.16
CA SER A 42 9.87 5.66 -12.46
C SER A 42 10.23 5.49 -10.99
N GLY A 43 9.57 4.55 -10.29
CA GLY A 43 9.86 4.22 -8.89
C GLY A 43 11.29 3.72 -8.70
N MET A 44 11.76 2.86 -9.59
CA MET A 44 13.14 2.36 -9.57
C MET A 44 14.16 3.50 -9.75
N LEU A 45 13.93 4.41 -10.70
CA LEU A 45 14.82 5.55 -10.92
C LEU A 45 14.86 6.49 -9.71
N ILE A 46 13.71 6.79 -9.11
CA ILE A 46 13.62 7.59 -7.89
C ILE A 46 14.40 6.90 -6.76
N THR A 47 14.22 5.60 -6.56
CA THR A 47 14.92 4.84 -5.51
C THR A 47 16.42 4.85 -5.74
N LEU A 48 16.89 4.69 -6.99
CA LEU A 48 18.31 4.77 -7.34
C LEU A 48 18.94 6.12 -6.97
N VAL A 49 18.20 7.21 -7.16
CA VAL A 49 18.66 8.56 -6.76
C VAL A 49 18.62 8.71 -5.23
N CYS A 50 17.61 8.16 -4.57
CA CYS A 50 17.49 8.25 -3.11
C CYS A 50 18.60 7.49 -2.36
N ILE A 51 19.08 6.37 -2.88
CA ILE A 51 20.12 5.57 -2.22
C ILE A 51 21.35 6.42 -1.86
N PRO A 52 22.07 7.05 -2.81
CA PRO A 52 23.25 7.85 -2.47
C PRO A 52 22.92 9.12 -1.69
N LEU A 53 21.71 9.65 -1.84
CA LEU A 53 21.27 10.88 -1.17
C LEU A 53 21.06 10.64 0.35
N PHE A 54 20.42 9.52 0.71
CA PHE A 54 20.11 9.21 2.12
C PHE A 54 21.15 8.30 2.78
N TYR A 55 21.90 7.55 1.99
CA TYR A 55 22.92 6.60 2.47
C TYR A 55 24.24 6.78 1.71
N PRO A 56 24.91 7.95 1.86
CA PRO A 56 26.19 8.19 1.19
C PRO A 56 27.22 7.14 1.63
N GLY A 57 27.87 6.51 0.65
CA GLY A 57 28.88 5.48 0.89
C GLY A 57 28.34 4.06 1.11
N LEU A 58 27.04 3.81 0.97
CA LEU A 58 26.49 2.47 1.03
C LEU A 58 27.09 1.57 -0.05
N GLN A 59 27.67 0.45 0.37
CA GLN A 59 28.11 -0.58 -0.56
C GLN A 59 26.93 -1.46 -0.98
N ILE A 60 26.39 -1.20 -2.18
CA ILE A 60 25.19 -1.91 -2.69
C ILE A 60 25.42 -3.42 -2.71
N GLY A 61 26.63 -3.90 -3.05
CA GLY A 61 26.93 -5.34 -3.09
C GLY A 61 26.82 -6.05 -1.74
N SER A 62 27.12 -5.39 -0.64
CA SER A 62 26.90 -5.94 0.70
C SER A 62 25.43 -5.83 1.12
N ALA A 63 24.77 -4.72 0.82
CA ALA A 63 23.37 -4.49 1.16
C ALA A 63 22.43 -5.51 0.47
N VAL A 64 22.73 -5.90 -0.76
CA VAL A 64 21.94 -6.93 -1.49
C VAL A 64 21.98 -8.28 -0.79
N LYS A 65 23.05 -8.63 -0.09
CA LYS A 65 23.15 -9.92 0.64
C LYS A 65 22.23 -10.01 1.86
N GLU A 66 21.78 -8.87 2.37
CA GLU A 66 20.83 -8.79 3.48
C GLU A 66 19.36 -8.95 3.03
N LEU A 67 19.09 -8.93 1.71
CA LEU A 67 17.76 -9.11 1.18
C LEU A 67 17.30 -10.56 1.37
N ASN A 68 16.03 -10.72 1.70
CA ASN A 68 15.41 -12.03 1.84
C ASN A 68 14.29 -12.24 0.79
N TRP A 69 13.70 -13.40 0.81
CA TRP A 69 12.62 -13.78 -0.10
C TRP A 69 11.44 -12.81 -0.10
N ALA A 70 11.14 -12.17 1.05
CA ALA A 70 10.00 -11.28 1.19
C ALA A 70 10.15 -10.02 0.32
N THR A 71 11.37 -9.53 0.10
CA THR A 71 11.65 -8.40 -0.80
C THR A 71 11.17 -8.71 -2.23
N PHE A 72 11.40 -9.93 -2.70
CA PHE A 72 10.99 -10.34 -4.04
C PHE A 72 9.49 -10.68 -4.11
N ALA A 73 8.97 -11.34 -3.07
CA ALA A 73 7.54 -11.65 -2.96
C ALA A 73 6.68 -10.38 -2.92
N LEU A 74 7.18 -9.31 -2.27
CA LEU A 74 6.50 -8.00 -2.24
C LEU A 74 6.27 -7.45 -3.65
N GLY A 75 7.18 -7.69 -4.58
CA GLY A 75 7.03 -7.29 -5.99
C GLY A 75 5.75 -7.86 -6.62
N PHE A 76 5.45 -9.15 -6.39
CA PHE A 76 4.19 -9.74 -6.86
C PHE A 76 2.97 -9.11 -6.19
N GLY A 77 3.06 -8.85 -4.88
CA GLY A 77 2.00 -8.18 -4.13
C GLY A 77 1.69 -6.79 -4.68
N ILE A 78 2.72 -6.01 -4.98
CA ILE A 78 2.57 -4.65 -5.52
C ILE A 78 1.94 -4.70 -6.91
N VAL A 79 2.37 -5.60 -7.81
CA VAL A 79 1.75 -5.76 -9.14
C VAL A 79 0.26 -6.05 -9.02
N GLY A 80 -0.11 -7.01 -8.15
CA GLY A 80 -1.52 -7.36 -7.92
C GLY A 80 -2.33 -6.20 -7.36
N LEU A 81 -1.77 -5.48 -6.38
CA LEU A 81 -2.41 -4.32 -5.75
C LEU A 81 -2.68 -3.20 -6.77
N GLU A 82 -1.66 -2.80 -7.51
CA GLU A 82 -1.77 -1.68 -8.46
C GLU A 82 -2.64 -2.02 -9.65
N LEU A 83 -2.51 -3.22 -10.21
CA LEU A 83 -3.39 -3.67 -11.27
C LEU A 83 -4.85 -3.73 -10.80
N GLY A 84 -5.07 -4.24 -9.58
CA GLY A 84 -6.38 -4.30 -8.95
C GLY A 84 -7.05 -2.93 -8.83
N PHE A 85 -6.34 -1.93 -8.28
CA PHE A 85 -6.88 -0.57 -8.17
C PHE A 85 -7.09 0.10 -9.53
N LEU A 86 -6.16 -0.06 -10.46
CA LEU A 86 -6.32 0.49 -11.81
C LEU A 86 -7.58 -0.04 -12.49
N LEU A 87 -7.82 -1.34 -12.41
CA LEU A 87 -9.00 -1.98 -12.98
C LEU A 87 -10.29 -1.60 -12.22
N ALA A 88 -10.24 -1.51 -10.89
CA ALA A 88 -11.37 -1.10 -10.08
C ALA A 88 -11.83 0.32 -10.44
N TYR A 89 -10.89 1.26 -10.56
CA TYR A 89 -11.23 2.63 -10.93
C TYR A 89 -11.75 2.75 -12.36
N ARG A 90 -11.26 1.94 -13.29
CA ARG A 90 -11.81 1.86 -14.67
C ARG A 90 -13.21 1.23 -14.68
N ALA A 91 -13.48 0.30 -13.80
CA ALA A 91 -14.80 -0.31 -13.62
C ALA A 91 -15.83 0.63 -12.97
N GLY A 92 -15.40 1.85 -12.57
CA GLY A 92 -16.31 2.87 -12.05
C GLY A 92 -16.31 3.05 -10.54
N TRP A 93 -15.43 2.36 -9.78
CA TRP A 93 -15.32 2.58 -8.35
C TRP A 93 -14.99 4.04 -8.02
N ASN A 94 -15.67 4.57 -7.02
CA ASN A 94 -15.36 5.88 -6.47
C ASN A 94 -14.00 5.85 -5.77
N LEU A 95 -13.21 6.92 -5.95
CA LEU A 95 -11.86 7.03 -5.39
C LEU A 95 -11.83 6.75 -3.89
N SER A 96 -12.66 7.46 -3.13
CA SER A 96 -12.69 7.36 -1.66
C SER A 96 -13.25 6.02 -1.18
N LEU A 97 -14.32 5.53 -1.83
CA LEU A 97 -14.95 4.28 -1.42
C LEU A 97 -14.09 3.06 -1.76
N GLY A 98 -13.41 3.07 -2.92
CA GLY A 98 -12.48 2.00 -3.29
C GLY A 98 -11.32 1.88 -2.31
N ALA A 99 -10.69 3.00 -1.95
CA ALA A 99 -9.63 3.04 -0.95
C ALA A 99 -10.11 2.59 0.43
N LEU A 100 -11.26 3.11 0.90
CA LEU A 100 -11.83 2.74 2.20
C LEU A 100 -12.18 1.25 2.25
N TYR A 101 -12.89 0.73 1.24
CA TYR A 101 -13.27 -0.68 1.15
C TYR A 101 -12.04 -1.59 1.23
N SER A 102 -11.04 -1.31 0.40
CA SER A 102 -9.81 -2.10 0.38
C SER A 102 -9.10 -2.07 1.73
N ASN A 103 -8.90 -0.90 2.34
CA ASN A 103 -8.20 -0.77 3.61
C ASN A 103 -8.91 -1.51 4.76
N VAL A 104 -10.24 -1.43 4.83
CA VAL A 104 -11.02 -2.14 5.86
C VAL A 104 -10.93 -3.65 5.64
N MET A 105 -11.13 -4.13 4.40
CA MET A 105 -11.06 -5.57 4.11
C MET A 105 -9.67 -6.15 4.33
N VAL A 106 -8.61 -5.43 3.93
CA VAL A 106 -7.22 -5.82 4.21
C VAL A 106 -6.98 -5.89 5.71
N THR A 107 -7.47 -4.94 6.50
CA THR A 107 -7.34 -4.96 7.96
C THR A 107 -7.99 -6.21 8.55
N VAL A 108 -9.21 -6.57 8.11
CA VAL A 108 -9.90 -7.79 8.57
C VAL A 108 -9.08 -9.05 8.28
N LEU A 109 -8.47 -9.12 7.09
CA LEU A 109 -7.67 -10.27 6.69
C LEU A 109 -6.29 -10.31 7.37
N LEU A 110 -5.71 -9.16 7.69
CA LEU A 110 -4.43 -9.06 8.38
C LEU A 110 -4.54 -9.36 9.89
N LEU A 111 -5.69 -9.15 10.51
CA LEU A 111 -5.88 -9.40 11.94
C LEU A 111 -5.48 -10.81 12.37
N PRO A 112 -6.01 -11.91 11.77
CA PRO A 112 -5.59 -13.25 12.14
C PRO A 112 -4.11 -13.49 11.85
N ILE A 113 -3.56 -12.92 10.79
CA ILE A 113 -2.14 -13.05 10.45
C ILE A 113 -1.29 -12.33 11.51
N GLY A 114 -1.65 -11.11 11.90
CA GLY A 114 -0.95 -10.35 12.95
C GLY A 114 -0.90 -11.11 14.28
N VAL A 115 -2.04 -11.67 14.68
CA VAL A 115 -2.13 -12.43 15.95
C VAL A 115 -1.40 -13.77 15.88
N LEU A 116 -1.61 -14.57 14.82
CA LEU A 116 -1.10 -15.94 14.75
C LEU A 116 0.37 -16.01 14.33
N VAL A 117 0.79 -15.16 13.39
CA VAL A 117 2.16 -15.18 12.83
C VAL A 117 3.09 -14.23 13.58
N PHE A 118 2.64 -12.98 13.77
CA PHE A 118 3.45 -11.93 14.38
C PHE A 118 3.23 -11.79 15.90
N LYS A 119 2.32 -12.60 16.48
CA LYS A 119 2.02 -12.62 17.93
C LYS A 119 1.61 -11.25 18.48
N GLU A 120 0.93 -10.45 17.65
CA GLU A 120 0.42 -9.15 18.05
C GLU A 120 -0.68 -9.28 19.11
N THR A 121 -0.65 -8.41 20.11
CA THR A 121 -1.67 -8.38 21.16
C THR A 121 -2.75 -7.36 20.81
N LEU A 122 -3.98 -7.85 20.62
CA LEU A 122 -5.13 -7.02 20.36
C LEU A 122 -5.91 -6.76 21.65
N THR A 123 -6.18 -5.50 21.92
CA THR A 123 -7.02 -5.06 23.03
C THR A 123 -8.49 -5.03 22.65
N GLY A 124 -9.39 -5.03 23.62
CA GLY A 124 -10.83 -4.89 23.35
C GLY A 124 -11.19 -3.64 22.54
N ARG A 125 -10.41 -2.58 22.66
CA ARG A 125 -10.58 -1.33 21.86
C ARG A 125 -10.35 -1.58 20.38
N HIS A 126 -9.38 -2.43 20.00
CA HIS A 126 -9.13 -2.78 18.60
C HIS A 126 -10.32 -3.51 17.97
N TRP A 127 -10.94 -4.43 18.71
CA TRP A 127 -12.13 -5.13 18.25
C TRP A 127 -13.34 -4.20 18.06
N VAL A 128 -13.56 -3.27 19.01
CA VAL A 128 -14.62 -2.27 18.88
C VAL A 128 -14.37 -1.35 17.68
N GLY A 129 -13.14 -0.87 17.49
CA GLY A 129 -12.76 -0.05 16.35
C GLY A 129 -13.01 -0.75 15.01
N LEU A 130 -12.65 -2.04 14.92
CA LEU A 130 -12.89 -2.85 13.72
C LEU A 130 -14.39 -3.04 13.44
N ALA A 131 -15.17 -3.34 14.47
CA ALA A 131 -16.63 -3.49 14.33
C ALA A 131 -17.29 -2.20 13.83
N LEU A 132 -16.85 -1.03 14.32
CA LEU A 132 -17.31 0.27 13.84
C LEU A 132 -16.91 0.54 12.39
N ALA A 133 -15.67 0.21 12.01
CA ALA A 133 -15.20 0.35 10.63
C ALA A 133 -16.00 -0.51 9.65
N LEU A 134 -16.25 -1.78 10.00
CA LEU A 134 -17.07 -2.69 9.20
C LEU A 134 -18.53 -2.21 9.10
N SER A 135 -19.11 -1.76 10.21
CA SER A 135 -20.46 -1.21 10.21
C SER A 135 -20.58 0.02 9.31
N GLY A 136 -19.59 0.93 9.38
CA GLY A 136 -19.51 2.08 8.50
C GLY A 136 -19.42 1.68 7.02
N LEU A 137 -18.61 0.65 6.71
CA LEU A 137 -18.46 0.16 5.34
C LEU A 137 -19.79 -0.42 4.79
N ILE A 138 -20.52 -1.17 5.61
CA ILE A 138 -21.84 -1.73 5.23
C ILE A 138 -22.84 -0.61 4.94
N LEU A 139 -22.82 0.46 5.73
CA LEU A 139 -23.69 1.62 5.51
C LEU A 139 -23.37 2.36 4.20
N LEU A 140 -22.09 2.50 3.88
CA LEU A 140 -21.62 3.16 2.64
C LEU A 140 -21.82 2.28 1.40
N GLY A 141 -21.82 0.96 1.54
CA GLY A 141 -21.98 0.02 0.43
C GLY A 141 -23.43 -0.19 -0.04
N LYS A 142 -24.42 0.38 0.64
CA LYS A 142 -25.84 0.34 0.23
C LYS A 142 -26.16 1.47 -0.75
N GLN A 143 -25.49 1.51 -1.92
CA GLN A 143 -25.90 2.35 -3.04
C GLN A 143 -26.50 1.48 -4.14
#